data_a6c9be40ebb316a05c88e8860b638799
#
_entry.id   a6c9be40ebb316a05c88e8860b638799
#
_cell.length_a   1.000
_cell.length_b   1.000
_cell.length_c   1.000
_cell.angle_alpha   90.00
_cell.angle_beta   90.00
_cell.angle_gamma   90.00
#
_symmetry.space_group_name_H-M   'P 1'
#
loop_
_entity.id
_entity.type
_entity.pdbx_description
1 polymer ?
#
loop_
_entity_poly.entity_id
_entity_poly.type
_entity_poly.pdbx_seq_one_letter_code
_entity_poly.pdbx_strand_id
1 'polypeptide(L)'
;MIAGTHPLPDTESPLYELHAAVQNFLQNTEKTIDGRLTEVGISFKLSRELPQIIEDNIEGFCHKLIGIAGLTDMDYNKMFWAVHPGGPAILDRMEKRFDLLPDKLNASRIALMDYGNASSNTIVYVLEYIIEESRMM
;
A
#
# COMPACT_ATOMS: atom_id res chain seq x y z
N MET A 1 10.57 11.04 -5.11
CA MET A 1 10.10 11.31 -3.74
C MET A 1 11.29 11.57 -2.85
N ILE A 2 11.26 12.62 -2.02
CA ILE A 2 12.30 12.96 -1.03
C ILE A 2 11.63 12.93 0.33
N ALA A 3 12.25 12.29 1.31
CA ALA A 3 11.81 12.29 2.71
C ALA A 3 12.85 12.98 3.57
N GLY A 4 12.40 13.82 4.51
CA GLY A 4 13.24 14.57 5.43
C GLY A 4 12.63 14.63 6.83
N THR A 5 13.31 15.27 7.78
CA THR A 5 12.83 15.38 9.17
C THR A 5 11.87 16.56 9.36
N HIS A 6 12.31 17.77 9.03
CA HIS A 6 11.50 18.99 9.12
C HIS A 6 11.63 19.75 7.82
N PRO A 7 10.52 20.23 7.24
CA PRO A 7 10.59 21.04 6.04
C PRO A 7 11.28 22.39 6.33
N LEU A 8 12.05 22.88 5.36
CA LEU A 8 12.65 24.21 5.43
C LEU A 8 11.54 25.26 5.23
N PRO A 9 11.32 26.18 6.20
CA PRO A 9 10.33 27.24 6.07
C PRO A 9 10.54 28.04 4.77
N ASP A 10 9.44 28.39 4.12
CA ASP A 10 9.39 29.20 2.88
C ASP A 10 10.05 28.56 1.64
N THR A 11 10.61 27.36 1.76
CA THR A 11 11.33 26.68 0.67
C THR A 11 10.70 25.34 0.31
N GLU A 12 10.20 24.60 1.30
CA GLU A 12 9.65 23.25 1.13
C GLU A 12 8.18 23.19 1.53
N SER A 13 7.39 22.51 0.71
CA SER A 13 5.98 22.23 0.99
C SER A 13 5.80 20.71 1.13
N PRO A 14 5.66 20.17 2.34
CA PRO A 14 5.48 18.75 2.54
C PRO A 14 4.12 18.31 1.98
N LEU A 15 4.10 17.17 1.30
CA LEU A 15 2.89 16.54 0.77
C LEU A 15 2.25 15.59 1.79
N TYR A 16 3.09 14.93 2.59
CA TYR A 16 2.69 13.94 3.61
C TYR A 16 3.56 14.08 4.84
N GLU A 17 3.00 13.72 5.98
CA GLU A 17 3.71 13.55 7.23
C GLU A 17 3.71 12.06 7.62
N LEU A 18 4.89 11.50 7.95
CA LEU A 18 5.04 10.11 8.36
C LEU A 18 5.00 10.02 9.89
N HIS A 19 3.89 9.52 10.43
CA HIS A 19 3.70 9.38 11.88
C HIS A 19 4.21 8.07 12.44
N ALA A 20 4.04 6.97 11.71
CA ALA A 20 4.42 5.63 12.16
C ALA A 20 4.78 4.73 10.99
N ALA A 21 5.63 3.73 11.27
CA ALA A 21 5.92 2.65 10.34
C ALA A 21 5.95 1.32 11.09
N VAL A 22 5.37 0.28 10.49
CA VAL A 22 5.30 -1.06 11.07
C VAL A 22 5.67 -2.09 10.02
N GLN A 23 6.34 -3.14 10.47
CA GLN A 23 6.65 -4.31 9.66
C GLN A 23 6.31 -5.57 10.44
N ASN A 24 5.75 -6.58 9.76
CA ASN A 24 5.51 -7.90 10.30
C ASN A 24 6.13 -8.97 9.39
N PHE A 25 6.75 -9.98 10.00
CA PHE A 25 7.14 -11.21 9.33
C PHE A 25 6.08 -12.27 9.57
N LEU A 26 5.54 -12.82 8.49
CA LEU A 26 4.59 -13.92 8.56
C LEU A 26 5.36 -15.25 8.52
N GLN A 27 5.09 -16.11 9.50
CA GLN A 27 5.75 -17.43 9.59
C GLN A 27 5.30 -18.33 8.44
N ASN A 28 6.20 -19.20 7.98
CA ASN A 28 5.96 -20.21 6.92
C ASN A 28 5.57 -19.60 5.56
N THR A 29 6.04 -18.38 5.26
CA THR A 29 5.74 -17.69 4.00
C THR A 29 6.97 -17.48 3.10
N GLU A 30 8.09 -18.14 3.38
CA GLU A 30 9.39 -17.95 2.72
C GLU A 30 9.34 -18.23 1.21
N LYS A 31 8.38 -19.06 0.77
CA LYS A 31 8.20 -19.43 -0.64
C LYS A 31 7.03 -18.70 -1.32
N THR A 32 6.36 -17.81 -0.61
CA THR A 32 5.19 -17.11 -1.13
C THR A 32 5.58 -16.10 -2.21
N ILE A 33 6.72 -15.44 -2.02
CA ILE A 33 7.35 -14.56 -3.00
C ILE A 33 8.81 -15.00 -3.14
N ASP A 34 9.18 -15.57 -4.28
CA ASP A 34 10.55 -16.01 -4.57
C ASP A 34 11.11 -15.14 -5.71
N GLY A 35 12.01 -14.23 -5.36
CA GLY A 35 12.71 -13.35 -6.30
C GLY A 35 14.16 -13.78 -6.48
N ARG A 36 14.58 -14.00 -7.73
CA ARG A 36 15.95 -14.42 -8.07
C ARG A 36 16.55 -13.56 -9.16
N LEU A 37 17.81 -13.18 -8.97
CA LEU A 37 18.60 -12.61 -10.05
C LEU A 37 19.13 -13.75 -10.92
N THR A 38 18.90 -13.66 -12.22
CA THR A 38 19.33 -14.62 -13.22
C THR A 38 20.14 -13.94 -14.32
N GLU A 39 20.77 -14.70 -15.21
CA GLU A 39 21.51 -14.18 -16.35
C GLU A 39 20.65 -13.35 -17.33
N VAL A 40 19.32 -13.62 -17.35
CA VAL A 40 18.36 -12.91 -18.20
C VAL A 40 17.55 -11.84 -17.46
N GLY A 41 17.92 -11.51 -16.22
CA GLY A 41 17.26 -10.51 -15.40
C GLY A 41 16.64 -11.08 -14.12
N ILE A 42 15.69 -10.34 -13.54
CA ILE A 42 15.03 -10.73 -12.30
C ILE A 42 13.84 -11.63 -12.62
N SER A 43 13.79 -12.80 -11.99
CA SER A 43 12.66 -13.73 -12.07
C SER A 43 11.89 -13.70 -10.75
N PHE A 44 10.58 -13.44 -10.81
CA PHE A 44 9.68 -13.52 -9.65
C PHE A 44 8.70 -14.68 -9.81
N LYS A 45 8.55 -15.45 -8.72
CA LYS A 45 7.48 -16.44 -8.59
C LYS A 45 6.59 -16.02 -7.42
N LEU A 46 5.31 -15.84 -7.69
CA LEU A 46 4.30 -15.51 -6.69
C LEU A 46 3.42 -16.72 -6.46
N SER A 47 3.22 -17.09 -5.20
CA SER A 47 2.26 -18.14 -4.83
C SER A 47 0.84 -17.68 -5.13
N ARG A 48 -0.01 -18.61 -5.59
CA ARG A 48 -1.45 -18.36 -5.76
C ARG A 48 -2.16 -18.09 -4.43
N GLU A 49 -1.55 -18.47 -3.32
CA GLU A 49 -2.07 -18.25 -1.96
C GLU A 49 -1.78 -16.84 -1.43
N LEU A 50 -0.91 -16.07 -2.10
CA LEU A 50 -0.50 -14.74 -1.63
C LEU A 50 -1.68 -13.81 -1.31
N PRO A 51 -2.74 -13.68 -2.14
CA PRO A 51 -3.88 -12.85 -1.81
C PRO A 51 -4.62 -13.30 -0.54
N GLN A 52 -4.71 -14.61 -0.30
CA GLN A 52 -5.33 -15.16 0.91
C GLN A 52 -4.50 -14.87 2.15
N ILE A 53 -3.18 -15.06 2.06
CA ILE A 53 -2.26 -14.76 3.16
C ILE A 53 -2.36 -13.29 3.56
N ILE A 54 -2.48 -12.38 2.59
CA ILE A 54 -2.69 -10.95 2.86
C ILE A 54 -4.04 -10.73 3.55
N GLU A 55 -5.14 -11.26 3.00
CA GLU A 55 -6.48 -11.13 3.58
C GLU A 55 -6.53 -11.58 5.05
N ASP A 56 -5.89 -12.70 5.37
CA ASP A 56 -5.90 -13.29 6.71
C ASP A 56 -5.12 -12.46 7.75
N ASN A 57 -4.16 -11.63 7.31
CA ASN A 57 -3.24 -10.92 8.21
C ASN A 57 -3.39 -9.41 8.20
N ILE A 58 -4.03 -8.83 7.18
CA ILE A 58 -4.01 -7.37 6.95
C ILE A 58 -4.78 -6.60 8.02
N GLU A 59 -5.89 -7.14 8.54
CA GLU A 59 -6.70 -6.46 9.56
C GLU A 59 -5.92 -6.28 10.86
N GLY A 60 -5.31 -7.34 11.38
CA GLY A 60 -4.46 -7.27 12.57
C GLY A 60 -3.26 -6.35 12.40
N PHE A 61 -2.70 -6.31 11.18
CA PHE A 61 -1.62 -5.40 10.83
C PHE A 61 -2.08 -3.93 10.85
N CYS A 62 -3.22 -3.62 10.23
CA CYS A 62 -3.80 -2.28 10.22
C CYS A 62 -4.18 -1.81 11.63
N HIS A 63 -4.80 -2.66 12.43
CA HIS A 63 -5.11 -2.34 13.84
C HIS A 63 -3.85 -1.97 14.62
N LYS A 64 -2.77 -2.73 14.45
CA LYS A 64 -1.48 -2.44 15.10
C LYS A 64 -0.91 -1.10 14.65
N LEU A 65 -0.92 -0.81 13.35
CA LEU A 65 -0.42 0.44 12.80
C LEU A 65 -1.21 1.64 13.31
N ILE A 66 -2.54 1.57 13.26
CA ILE A 66 -3.46 2.60 13.73
C ILE A 66 -3.27 2.87 15.22
N GLY A 67 -3.14 1.80 16.03
CA GLY A 67 -2.89 1.92 17.47
C GLY A 67 -1.55 2.61 17.79
N ILE A 68 -0.48 2.29 17.05
CA ILE A 68 0.83 2.95 17.21
C ILE A 68 0.76 4.42 16.78
N ALA A 69 -0.02 4.75 15.76
CA ALA A 69 -0.26 6.13 15.34
C ALA A 69 -1.14 6.93 16.33
N GLY A 70 -1.61 6.31 17.42
CA GLY A 70 -2.44 6.96 18.43
C GLY A 70 -3.89 7.22 17.99
N LEU A 71 -4.32 6.57 16.90
CA LEU A 71 -5.67 6.67 16.38
C LEU A 71 -6.53 5.53 16.93
N THR A 72 -7.70 5.87 17.47
CA THR A 72 -8.67 4.90 18.00
C THR A 72 -10.00 5.05 17.27
N ASP A 73 -10.76 3.95 17.18
CA ASP A 73 -12.11 3.92 16.60
C ASP A 73 -12.19 4.53 15.18
N MET A 74 -11.20 4.23 14.35
CA MET A 74 -11.14 4.73 12.99
C MET A 74 -12.10 3.98 12.08
N ASP A 75 -12.93 4.75 11.40
CA ASP A 75 -13.71 4.27 10.26
C ASP A 75 -12.80 4.19 9.03
N TYR A 76 -12.55 2.98 8.54
CA TYR A 76 -11.70 2.73 7.37
C TYR A 76 -12.16 3.48 6.12
N ASN A 77 -13.45 3.78 6.01
CA ASN A 77 -14.02 4.54 4.91
C ASN A 77 -13.81 6.05 5.02
N LYS A 78 -13.36 6.55 6.17
CA LYS A 78 -12.93 7.94 6.35
C LYS A 78 -11.44 8.17 6.08
N MET A 79 -10.69 7.10 5.82
CA MET A 79 -9.25 7.16 5.53
C MET A 79 -8.97 7.19 4.03
N PHE A 80 -7.83 7.74 3.66
CA PHE A 80 -7.22 7.50 2.36
C PHE A 80 -6.41 6.22 2.39
N TRP A 81 -6.46 5.47 1.30
CA TRP A 81 -5.79 4.20 1.18
C TRP A 81 -4.76 4.23 0.05
N ALA A 82 -3.49 4.28 0.40
CA ALA A 82 -2.40 4.06 -0.54
C ALA A 82 -1.92 2.61 -0.40
N VAL A 83 -2.46 1.73 -1.22
CA VAL A 83 -2.14 0.29 -1.20
C VAL A 83 -1.26 -0.04 -2.39
N HIS A 84 -0.11 -0.70 -2.13
CA HIS A 84 0.68 -1.25 -3.22
C HIS A 84 -0.12 -2.32 -3.98
N PRO A 85 -0.43 -2.11 -5.27
CA PRO A 85 -1.27 -3.02 -6.02
C PRO A 85 -0.44 -4.19 -6.58
N GLY A 86 -0.13 -5.16 -5.74
CA GLY A 86 0.61 -6.36 -6.14
C GLY A 86 -0.12 -7.21 -7.18
N GLY A 87 -1.44 -7.03 -7.29
CA GLY A 87 -2.34 -7.62 -8.28
C GLY A 87 -3.80 -7.34 -7.93
N PRO A 88 -4.75 -7.47 -8.89
CA PRO A 88 -6.16 -7.13 -8.68
C PRO A 88 -6.77 -7.92 -7.50
N ALA A 89 -6.47 -9.22 -7.40
CA ALA A 89 -7.00 -10.06 -6.34
C ALA A 89 -6.62 -9.62 -4.92
N ILE A 90 -5.49 -8.94 -4.73
CA ILE A 90 -5.09 -8.37 -3.44
C ILE A 90 -6.01 -7.21 -3.08
N LEU A 91 -6.24 -6.29 -4.03
CA LEU A 91 -7.12 -5.13 -3.83
C LEU A 91 -8.56 -5.57 -3.56
N ASP A 92 -9.08 -6.55 -4.32
CA ASP A 92 -10.43 -7.08 -4.14
C ASP A 92 -10.65 -7.70 -2.76
N ARG A 93 -9.66 -8.43 -2.26
CA ARG A 93 -9.72 -9.04 -0.93
C ARG A 93 -9.62 -8.01 0.19
N MET A 94 -8.79 -6.98 0.04
CA MET A 94 -8.71 -5.88 0.99
C MET A 94 -10.00 -5.08 1.05
N GLU A 95 -10.58 -4.74 -0.11
CA GLU A 95 -11.86 -4.03 -0.21
C GLU A 95 -12.95 -4.81 0.53
N LYS A 96 -13.05 -6.12 0.29
CA LYS A 96 -13.99 -7.00 0.97
C LYS A 96 -13.72 -7.13 2.47
N ARG A 97 -12.44 -7.28 2.87
CA ARG A 97 -12.07 -7.50 4.28
C ARG A 97 -12.42 -6.33 5.18
N PHE A 98 -12.25 -5.11 4.68
CA PHE A 98 -12.50 -3.88 5.41
C PHE A 98 -13.84 -3.22 5.09
N ASP A 99 -14.67 -3.86 4.27
CA ASP A 99 -15.95 -3.30 3.77
C ASP A 99 -15.75 -1.87 3.24
N LEU A 100 -14.72 -1.71 2.39
CA LEU A 100 -14.40 -0.40 1.83
C LEU A 100 -15.40 -0.03 0.73
N LEU A 101 -15.73 1.25 0.67
CA LEU A 101 -16.48 1.80 -0.46
C LEU A 101 -15.68 1.62 -1.76
N PRO A 102 -16.36 1.42 -2.90
CA PRO A 102 -15.71 1.05 -4.18
C PRO A 102 -14.64 2.01 -4.68
N ASP A 103 -14.70 3.28 -4.28
CA ASP A 103 -13.76 4.33 -4.67
C ASP A 103 -12.47 4.37 -3.84
N LYS A 104 -12.45 3.71 -2.66
CA LYS A 104 -11.34 3.80 -1.71
C LYS A 104 -10.00 3.28 -2.25
N LEU A 105 -10.03 2.32 -3.17
CA LEU A 105 -8.82 1.76 -3.78
C LEU A 105 -8.63 2.20 -5.24
N ASN A 106 -9.34 3.23 -5.71
CA ASN A 106 -9.26 3.69 -7.10
C ASN A 106 -7.85 4.08 -7.51
N ALA A 107 -7.14 4.88 -6.73
CA ALA A 107 -5.77 5.28 -7.02
C ALA A 107 -4.84 4.06 -7.20
N SER A 108 -5.00 3.03 -6.37
CA SER A 108 -4.24 1.78 -6.49
C SER A 108 -4.62 0.98 -7.74
N ARG A 109 -5.91 0.94 -8.10
CA ARG A 109 -6.40 0.26 -9.31
C ARG A 109 -5.94 0.96 -10.57
N ILE A 110 -6.01 2.29 -10.62
CA ILE A 110 -5.55 3.11 -11.74
C ILE A 110 -4.03 2.94 -11.93
N ALA A 111 -3.25 3.05 -10.87
CA ALA A 111 -1.80 2.84 -10.93
C ALA A 111 -1.44 1.45 -11.47
N LEU A 112 -2.19 0.40 -11.06
CA LEU A 112 -2.00 -0.96 -11.58
C LEU A 112 -2.36 -1.06 -13.06
N MET A 113 -3.42 -0.38 -13.51
CA MET A 113 -3.86 -0.39 -14.90
C MET A 113 -2.84 0.32 -15.81
N ASP A 114 -2.34 1.47 -15.39
CA ASP A 114 -1.52 2.33 -16.23
C ASP A 114 -0.04 1.91 -16.25
N TYR A 115 0.50 1.41 -15.13
CA TYR A 115 1.93 1.09 -14.97
C TYR A 115 2.20 -0.38 -14.66
N GLY A 116 1.18 -1.17 -14.37
CA GLY A 116 1.37 -2.53 -13.89
C GLY A 116 2.00 -2.58 -12.48
N ASN A 117 2.48 -3.76 -12.09
CA ASN A 117 3.24 -3.89 -10.86
C ASN A 117 4.74 -3.59 -11.13
N ALA A 118 5.13 -2.34 -10.92
CA ALA A 118 6.51 -1.87 -11.03
C ALA A 118 7.28 -1.98 -9.70
N SER A 119 6.98 -3.01 -8.88
CA SER A 119 7.59 -3.24 -7.58
C SER A 119 7.38 -2.02 -6.64
N SER A 120 8.42 -1.59 -5.91
CA SER A 120 8.32 -0.48 -4.95
C SER A 120 7.91 0.86 -5.57
N ASN A 121 8.15 1.08 -6.87
CA ASN A 121 7.76 2.31 -7.54
C ASN A 121 6.24 2.47 -7.66
N THR A 122 5.49 1.38 -7.70
CA THR A 122 4.04 1.45 -7.87
C THR A 122 3.35 2.24 -6.78
N ILE A 123 3.85 2.18 -5.55
CA ILE A 123 3.27 2.97 -4.44
C ILE A 123 3.44 4.48 -4.64
N VAL A 124 4.49 4.90 -5.34
CA VAL A 124 4.71 6.33 -5.65
C VAL A 124 3.65 6.83 -6.64
N TYR A 125 3.32 6.03 -7.65
CA TYR A 125 2.23 6.33 -8.59
C TYR A 125 0.87 6.39 -7.88
N VAL A 126 0.60 5.46 -6.95
CA VAL A 126 -0.63 5.50 -6.14
C VAL A 126 -0.74 6.79 -5.34
N LEU A 127 0.36 7.22 -4.69
CA LEU A 127 0.39 8.47 -3.93
C LEU A 127 0.19 9.69 -4.83
N GLU A 128 0.71 9.68 -6.05
CA GLU A 128 0.51 10.74 -7.03
C GLU A 128 -0.97 10.88 -7.41
N TYR A 129 -1.66 9.77 -7.73
CA TYR A 129 -3.09 9.79 -8.00
C TYR A 129 -3.93 10.28 -6.82
N ILE A 130 -3.61 9.91 -5.58
CA ILE A 130 -4.29 10.41 -4.38
C ILE A 130 -4.14 11.94 -4.25
N ILE A 131 -2.95 12.48 -4.54
CA ILE A 131 -2.72 13.93 -4.51
C ILE A 131 -3.56 14.64 -5.58
N GLU A 132 -3.61 14.08 -6.79
CA GLU A 132 -4.38 14.65 -7.89
C GLU A 132 -5.88 14.63 -7.58
N GLU A 133 -6.42 13.53 -7.08
CA GLU A 133 -7.82 13.44 -6.64
C GLU A 133 -8.14 14.47 -5.56
N SER A 134 -7.25 14.66 -4.57
CA SER A 134 -7.46 15.61 -3.49
C SER A 134 -7.46 17.08 -3.93
N ARG A 135 -6.84 17.39 -5.07
CA ARG A 135 -6.84 18.74 -5.65
C ARG A 135 -8.08 19.07 -6.48
N MET A 136 -8.81 18.02 -6.89
CA MET A 136 -10.04 18.17 -7.70
C MET A 136 -11.32 18.27 -6.85
N MET A 137 -11.25 17.94 -5.58
CA MET A 137 -12.34 18.06 -4.60
C MET A 137 -12.32 19.45 -3.92
#